data_4e21563f9046aff8fca4096a35cc0d09
#
_entry.id   4e21563f9046aff8fca4096a35cc0d09
#
_cell.length_a   1.000
_cell.length_b   1.000
_cell.length_c   1.000
_cell.angle_alpha   90.00
_cell.angle_beta   90.00
_cell.angle_gamma   90.00
#
_symmetry.space_group_name_H-M   'P 1'
#
loop_
_entity.id
_entity.type
_entity.pdbx_description
1 polymer ?
#
loop_
_entity_poly.entity_id
_entity_poly.type
_entity_poly.pdbx_seq_one_letter_code
_entity_poly.pdbx_strand_id
1 'polypeptide(L)'
;MAFRLTKGQLRQKQTLLTTLREAEQAFEGAVMAYNGAVEQAREWAQKTADGIRSEYDSKSERWQDSQTGQAVSVWLDEWDNLHADLVEPPPSVAGALETLAHQPGGE
;
A
#
# COMPACT_ATOMS: atom_id res chain seq x y z
N MET A 1 2.34 -14.77 -46.88
CA MET A 1 1.76 -15.32 -45.65
C MET A 1 1.60 -14.22 -44.62
N ALA A 2 0.42 -14.09 -44.07
CA ALA A 2 0.16 -13.05 -43.05
C ALA A 2 0.46 -13.60 -41.66
N PHE A 3 1.21 -12.85 -40.87
CA PHE A 3 1.43 -13.16 -39.48
C PHE A 3 0.26 -12.55 -38.65
N ARG A 4 -0.62 -13.40 -38.21
CA ARG A 4 -1.83 -13.01 -37.53
C ARG A 4 -2.21 -14.07 -36.50
N LEU A 5 -2.79 -13.65 -35.37
CA LEU A 5 -3.29 -14.60 -34.41
C LEU A 5 -4.43 -15.42 -35.00
N THR A 6 -4.45 -16.72 -34.70
CA THR A 6 -5.56 -17.60 -35.07
C THR A 6 -6.80 -17.31 -34.21
N LYS A 7 -7.97 -17.82 -34.63
CA LYS A 7 -9.20 -17.71 -33.84
C LYS A 7 -9.04 -18.36 -32.47
N GLY A 8 -8.33 -19.50 -32.41
CA GLY A 8 -8.05 -20.17 -31.14
C GLY A 8 -7.19 -19.33 -30.22
N GLN A 9 -6.15 -18.68 -30.78
CA GLN A 9 -5.27 -17.80 -30.03
C GLN A 9 -6.00 -16.55 -29.54
N LEU A 10 -6.88 -15.97 -30.35
CA LEU A 10 -7.69 -14.82 -29.95
C LEU A 10 -8.65 -15.19 -28.81
N ARG A 11 -9.26 -16.36 -28.87
CA ARG A 11 -10.12 -16.87 -27.81
C ARG A 11 -9.34 -17.09 -26.51
N GLN A 12 -8.15 -17.66 -26.62
CA GLN A 12 -7.26 -17.89 -25.49
C GLN A 12 -6.84 -16.55 -24.85
N LYS A 13 -6.50 -15.57 -25.67
CA LYS A 13 -6.17 -14.21 -25.22
C LYS A 13 -7.33 -13.63 -24.41
N GLN A 14 -8.56 -13.76 -24.92
CA GLN A 14 -9.74 -13.24 -24.25
C GLN A 14 -9.97 -13.91 -22.88
N THR A 15 -9.79 -15.22 -22.83
CA THR A 15 -9.91 -15.97 -21.56
C THR A 15 -8.88 -15.51 -20.55
N LEU A 16 -7.64 -15.33 -20.98
CA LEU A 16 -6.55 -14.86 -20.13
C LEU A 16 -6.79 -13.43 -19.65
N LEU A 17 -7.31 -12.56 -20.50
CA LEU A 17 -7.67 -11.19 -20.12
C LEU A 17 -8.72 -11.19 -19.00
N THR A 18 -9.75 -12.01 -19.13
CA THR A 18 -10.79 -12.10 -18.10
C THR A 18 -10.19 -12.56 -16.78
N THR A 19 -9.36 -13.61 -16.81
CA THR A 19 -8.69 -14.13 -15.62
C THR A 19 -7.80 -13.08 -14.96
N LEU A 20 -7.00 -12.37 -15.77
CA LEU A 20 -6.10 -11.32 -15.27
C LEU A 20 -6.88 -10.17 -14.63
N ARG A 21 -7.95 -9.72 -15.27
CA ARG A 21 -8.77 -8.61 -14.74
C ARG A 21 -9.42 -8.96 -13.42
N GLU A 22 -9.92 -10.17 -13.29
CA GLU A 22 -10.51 -10.64 -12.03
C GLU A 22 -9.45 -10.69 -10.92
N ALA A 23 -8.27 -11.21 -11.24
CA ALA A 23 -7.17 -11.29 -10.27
C ALA A 23 -6.68 -9.89 -9.87
N GLU A 24 -6.57 -8.98 -10.82
CA GLU A 24 -6.14 -7.60 -10.56
C GLU A 24 -7.15 -6.86 -9.70
N GLN A 25 -8.45 -7.04 -9.94
CA GLN A 25 -9.48 -6.44 -9.11
C GLN A 25 -9.43 -6.94 -7.67
N ALA A 26 -9.23 -8.24 -7.48
CA ALA A 26 -9.10 -8.83 -6.15
C ALA A 26 -7.86 -8.28 -5.43
N PHE A 27 -6.76 -8.14 -6.15
CA PHE A 27 -5.53 -7.60 -5.60
C PHE A 27 -5.67 -6.12 -5.23
N GLU A 28 -6.27 -5.30 -6.11
CA GLU A 28 -6.54 -3.89 -5.82
C GLU A 28 -7.41 -3.73 -4.58
N GLY A 29 -8.46 -4.55 -4.45
CA GLY A 29 -9.31 -4.54 -3.27
C GLY A 29 -8.54 -4.85 -1.99
N ALA A 30 -7.64 -5.84 -2.06
CA ALA A 30 -6.78 -6.20 -0.93
C ALA A 30 -5.80 -5.07 -0.59
N VAL A 31 -5.20 -4.43 -1.60
CA VAL A 31 -4.30 -3.28 -1.40
C VAL A 31 -5.04 -2.13 -0.73
N MET A 32 -6.24 -1.81 -1.20
CA MET A 32 -7.05 -0.73 -0.61
C MET A 32 -7.40 -1.01 0.85
N ALA A 33 -7.78 -2.25 1.16
CA ALA A 33 -8.09 -2.64 2.53
C ALA A 33 -6.86 -2.54 3.43
N TYR A 34 -5.72 -3.00 2.95
CA TYR A 34 -4.46 -2.91 3.69
C TYR A 34 -4.05 -1.46 3.93
N ASN A 35 -4.10 -0.63 2.88
CA ASN A 35 -3.74 0.79 3.00
C ASN A 35 -4.69 1.54 3.95
N GLY A 36 -5.98 1.20 3.94
CA GLY A 36 -6.94 1.76 4.88
C GLY A 36 -6.59 1.40 6.32
N ALA A 37 -6.19 0.15 6.57
CA ALA A 37 -5.77 -0.30 7.90
C ALA A 37 -4.47 0.40 8.33
N VAL A 38 -3.53 0.58 7.42
CA VAL A 38 -2.27 1.32 7.69
C VAL A 38 -2.58 2.76 8.10
N GLU A 39 -3.47 3.44 7.38
CA GLU A 39 -3.85 4.82 7.72
C GLU A 39 -4.54 4.91 9.07
N GLN A 40 -5.42 3.98 9.40
CA GLN A 40 -6.05 3.92 10.71
C GLN A 40 -5.02 3.72 11.83
N ALA A 41 -4.05 2.83 11.60
CA ALA A 41 -2.98 2.60 12.57
C ALA A 41 -2.13 3.86 12.77
N ARG A 42 -1.82 4.57 11.69
CA ARG A 42 -1.06 5.84 11.74
C ARG A 42 -1.80 6.91 12.54
N GLU A 43 -3.09 7.08 12.27
CA GLU A 43 -3.91 8.06 12.98
C GLU A 43 -3.97 7.74 14.46
N TRP A 44 -4.21 6.48 14.80
CA TRP A 44 -4.25 6.04 16.19
C TRP A 44 -2.91 6.28 16.88
N ALA A 45 -1.80 5.90 16.24
CA ALA A 45 -0.47 6.08 16.80
C ALA A 45 -0.15 7.56 16.99
N GLN A 46 -0.51 8.41 16.04
CA GLN A 46 -0.28 9.86 16.12
C GLN A 46 -1.06 10.47 17.27
N LYS A 47 -2.35 10.18 17.39
CA LYS A 47 -3.19 10.69 18.48
C LYS A 47 -2.69 10.23 19.83
N THR A 48 -2.30 8.96 19.92
CA THR A 48 -1.81 8.40 21.19
C THR A 48 -0.49 9.06 21.58
N ALA A 49 0.44 9.19 20.63
CA ALA A 49 1.73 9.84 20.88
C ALA A 49 1.55 11.31 21.27
N ASP A 50 0.64 12.03 20.61
CA ASP A 50 0.35 13.42 20.90
C ASP A 50 -0.20 13.59 22.32
N GLY A 51 -1.09 12.69 22.74
CA GLY A 51 -1.63 12.70 24.11
C GLY A 51 -0.55 12.46 25.16
N ILE A 52 0.32 11.49 24.91
CA ILE A 52 1.44 11.16 25.81
C ILE A 52 2.43 12.34 25.86
N ARG A 53 2.75 12.93 24.71
CA ARG A 53 3.66 14.07 24.63
C ARG A 53 3.10 15.27 25.36
N SER A 54 1.80 15.54 25.23
CA SER A 54 1.14 16.63 25.93
C SER A 54 1.23 16.45 27.45
N GLU A 55 1.02 15.23 27.93
CA GLU A 55 1.18 14.90 29.35
C GLU A 55 2.62 15.06 29.81
N TYR A 56 3.58 14.59 29.01
CA TYR A 56 5.02 14.75 29.29
C TYR A 56 5.39 16.22 29.39
N ASP A 57 4.93 17.04 28.46
CA ASP A 57 5.25 18.48 28.42
C ASP A 57 4.63 19.23 29.61
N SER A 58 3.56 18.69 30.19
CA SER A 58 2.92 19.30 31.39
C SER A 58 3.68 19.01 32.68
N LYS A 59 4.63 18.09 32.66
CA LYS A 59 5.42 17.73 33.82
C LYS A 59 6.51 18.76 34.07
N SER A 60 6.98 18.83 35.34
CA SER A 60 8.06 19.72 35.70
C SER A 60 9.38 19.29 35.00
N GLU A 61 10.26 20.25 34.81
CA GLU A 61 11.58 20.01 34.27
C GLU A 61 12.36 18.96 35.08
N ARG A 62 12.22 19.03 36.41
CA ARG A 62 12.82 18.06 37.33
C ARG A 62 12.32 16.64 37.05
N TRP A 63 11.01 16.49 36.80
CA TRP A 63 10.46 15.17 36.46
C TRP A 63 10.97 14.69 35.11
N GLN A 64 11.00 15.59 34.11
CA GLN A 64 11.49 15.24 32.77
C GLN A 64 12.94 14.77 32.78
N ASP A 65 13.77 15.37 33.65
CA ASP A 65 15.16 14.99 33.82
C ASP A 65 15.35 13.73 34.67
N SER A 66 14.30 13.27 35.34
CA SER A 66 14.33 12.06 36.14
C SER A 66 14.50 10.81 35.26
N GLN A 67 14.85 9.71 35.88
CA GLN A 67 15.00 8.43 35.18
C GLN A 67 13.68 8.01 34.50
N THR A 68 12.56 8.22 35.18
CA THR A 68 11.24 7.93 34.61
C THR A 68 10.93 8.85 33.41
N GLY A 69 11.21 10.14 33.54
CA GLY A 69 11.02 11.09 32.45
C GLY A 69 11.85 10.77 31.22
N GLN A 70 13.10 10.40 31.42
CA GLN A 70 13.98 9.99 30.32
C GLN A 70 13.48 8.72 29.64
N ALA A 71 12.97 7.76 30.42
CA ALA A 71 12.41 6.52 29.85
C ALA A 71 11.17 6.82 29.00
N VAL A 72 10.30 7.74 29.44
CA VAL A 72 9.14 8.15 28.67
C VAL A 72 9.55 8.84 27.37
N SER A 73 10.58 9.70 27.44
CA SER A 73 11.09 10.39 26.24
C SER A 73 11.60 9.40 25.19
N VAL A 74 12.34 8.37 25.60
CA VAL A 74 12.83 7.31 24.69
C VAL A 74 11.65 6.54 24.11
N TRP A 75 10.66 6.24 24.92
CA TRP A 75 9.46 5.54 24.47
C TRP A 75 8.67 6.36 23.43
N LEU A 76 8.57 7.68 23.61
CA LEU A 76 7.94 8.57 22.61
C LEU A 76 8.68 8.53 21.28
N ASP A 77 10.01 8.44 21.30
CA ASP A 77 10.81 8.31 20.08
C ASP A 77 10.46 7.04 19.32
N GLU A 78 10.13 5.95 20.01
CA GLU A 78 9.68 4.70 19.38
C GLU A 78 8.39 4.89 18.61
N TRP A 79 7.46 5.69 19.15
CA TRP A 79 6.21 6.02 18.45
C TRP A 79 6.48 6.85 17.19
N ASP A 80 7.40 7.82 17.26
CA ASP A 80 7.77 8.65 16.12
C ASP A 80 8.48 7.84 15.03
N ASN A 81 9.13 6.75 15.40
CA ASN A 81 9.86 5.89 14.47
C ASN A 81 9.00 4.76 13.89
N LEU A 82 7.69 4.76 14.18
CA LEU A 82 6.80 3.78 13.58
C LEU A 82 6.71 4.02 12.08
N HIS A 83 7.20 3.04 11.31
CA HIS A 83 7.15 3.08 9.86
C HIS A 83 5.96 2.29 9.35
N ALA A 84 5.08 2.95 8.61
CA ALA A 84 3.92 2.31 8.02
C ALA A 84 3.75 2.89 6.62
N ASP A 85 4.18 2.14 5.62
CA ASP A 85 4.18 2.57 4.24
C ASP A 85 2.96 2.03 3.50
N LEU A 86 2.39 2.87 2.65
CA LEU A 86 1.31 2.46 1.75
C LEU A 86 1.88 1.61 0.63
N VAL A 87 1.09 0.65 0.17
CA VAL A 87 1.45 -0.22 -0.94
C VAL A 87 0.80 0.31 -2.21
N GLU A 88 1.58 0.38 -3.30
CA GLU A 88 1.06 0.74 -4.60
C GLU A 88 0.75 -0.53 -5.40
N PRO A 89 -0.37 -0.57 -6.12
CA PRO A 89 -0.64 -1.71 -7.00
C PRO A 89 0.37 -1.74 -8.16
N PRO A 90 0.75 -2.94 -8.63
CA PRO A 90 1.65 -3.04 -9.77
C PRO A 90 0.97 -2.58 -11.06
N PRO A 91 1.74 -2.30 -12.14
CA PRO A 91 1.17 -2.02 -13.45
C PRO A 91 0.25 -3.15 -13.92
N SER A 92 -0.79 -2.79 -14.66
CA SER A 92 -1.77 -3.77 -15.14
C SER A 92 -1.19 -4.63 -16.26
N VAL A 93 -1.07 -5.93 -16.00
CA VAL A 93 -0.69 -6.92 -17.02
C VAL A 93 -1.83 -7.12 -18.01
N ALA A 94 -3.08 -7.06 -17.54
CA ALA A 94 -4.24 -7.14 -18.41
C ALA A 94 -4.24 -5.99 -19.42
N GLY A 95 -3.94 -4.76 -18.97
CA GLY A 95 -3.83 -3.61 -19.87
C GLY A 95 -2.74 -3.78 -20.91
N ALA A 96 -1.58 -4.28 -20.49
CA ALA A 96 -0.47 -4.56 -21.41
C ALA A 96 -0.85 -5.64 -22.46
N LEU A 97 -1.51 -6.71 -22.01
CA LEU A 97 -1.95 -7.78 -22.90
C LEU A 97 -3.00 -7.30 -23.90
N GLU A 98 -3.93 -6.47 -23.42
CA GLU A 98 -5.01 -5.93 -24.25
C GLU A 98 -4.46 -5.05 -25.38
N THR A 99 -3.37 -4.30 -25.13
CA THR A 99 -2.80 -3.38 -26.11
C THR A 99 -1.89 -4.07 -27.13
N LEU A 100 -1.56 -5.35 -26.92
CA LEU A 100 -0.79 -6.09 -27.93
C LEU A 100 -1.56 -6.20 -29.22
N ALA A 101 -0.91 -5.83 -30.32
CA ALA A 101 -1.51 -5.94 -31.64
C ALA A 101 -1.71 -7.40 -32.03
N HIS A 102 -2.76 -7.67 -32.79
CA HIS A 102 -3.09 -9.01 -33.26
C HIS A 102 -2.26 -9.41 -34.49
N GLN A 103 -1.52 -8.48 -35.06
CA GLN A 103 -0.66 -8.69 -36.21
C GLN A 103 0.49 -7.68 -36.20
N PRO A 104 1.61 -7.98 -36.86
CA PRO A 104 2.74 -7.04 -36.93
C PRO A 104 2.31 -5.71 -37.58
N GLY A 105 2.83 -4.61 -37.07
CA GLY A 105 2.50 -3.28 -37.57
C GLY A 105 1.23 -2.67 -36.98
N GLY A 106 0.60 -3.36 -36.03
CA GLY A 106 -0.64 -2.92 -35.38
C GLY A 106 -1.88 -3.37 -36.14
N GLU A 107 -3.03 -2.88 -35.70
CA GLU A 107 -4.34 -3.25 -36.26
C GLU A 107 -4.85 -2.28 -37.29
#